data_b6820c0daffa8b7b72852b06fe691f7b
#
_entry.id   b6820c0daffa8b7b72852b06fe691f7b
#
_cell.length_a   1.000
_cell.length_b   1.000
_cell.length_c   1.000
_cell.angle_alpha   90.00
_cell.angle_beta   90.00
_cell.angle_gamma   90.00
#
_symmetry.space_group_name_H-M   'P 1'
#
loop_
_entity.id
_entity.type
_entity.pdbx_description
1 polymer ?
#
loop_
_entity_poly.entity_id
_entity_poly.type
_entity_poly.pdbx_seq_one_letter_code
_entity_poly.pdbx_strand_id
1 'polypeptide(L)'
;MRGFSKYRYISIEDPIARMEYAKLTSTQWKTLYPKAALDEVQKEPSLIESIKSVYDQWTDTKYILLGSSQLLLMKQVKESLAGRCVIMELFPLTLPELKTQDWLDTVEPSLFQKVMTDVNIVNDFLPSAILDPEYAAKQKSWNHYLTFGAYPALTEELLTDDEKFVWLRNYVRTYLERDVRDLASFRDLEPFVKLQRAMAIRTGKLFNASDVGKDIGVTTKTVQRYVQYLSMSYQTIILPAWDRNMNKRLVKSPKIHYLDNGVLQAVLQKKGGITGHEYESLVIAEIYKQAKNSMLDARFFHLCTADGKEVDLLIEQPQGYLAFEIKMTEHVSKTDARHLLDLNNLLDKPLIKGFVLSNDTTTQQLSDSVVAVNATMFLG
;
A
#
# COMPACT_ATOMS: atom_id res chain seq x y z
N MET A 1 -15.55 -1.64 -15.81
CA MET A 1 -15.93 -2.88 -16.53
C MET A 1 -15.69 -2.86 -18.04
N ARG A 2 -15.28 -1.72 -18.66
CA ARG A 2 -15.11 -1.66 -20.13
C ARG A 2 -14.08 -2.63 -20.71
N GLY A 3 -12.97 -2.91 -20.03
CA GLY A 3 -12.00 -3.93 -20.45
C GLY A 3 -12.47 -5.38 -20.31
N PHE A 4 -13.57 -5.61 -19.61
CA PHE A 4 -14.16 -6.92 -19.32
C PHE A 4 -15.60 -7.06 -19.84
N SER A 5 -15.92 -6.44 -20.98
CA SER A 5 -17.26 -6.45 -21.59
C SER A 5 -17.83 -7.86 -21.84
N LYS A 6 -16.97 -8.88 -21.90
CA LYS A 6 -17.33 -10.30 -22.04
C LYS A 6 -17.59 -11.03 -20.72
N TYR A 7 -17.37 -10.35 -19.57
CA TYR A 7 -17.59 -10.95 -18.25
C TYR A 7 -18.97 -10.57 -17.72
N ARG A 8 -19.69 -11.56 -17.19
CA ARG A 8 -20.93 -11.30 -16.46
C ARG A 8 -20.61 -10.90 -15.04
N TYR A 9 -21.05 -9.71 -14.59
CA TYR A 9 -20.95 -9.32 -13.19
C TYR A 9 -22.05 -9.99 -12.36
N ILE A 10 -21.67 -10.60 -11.24
CA ILE A 10 -22.54 -11.33 -10.32
C ILE A 10 -22.19 -10.85 -8.89
N SER A 11 -23.15 -10.20 -8.22
CA SER A 11 -23.03 -9.86 -6.80
C SER A 11 -23.52 -11.02 -5.93
N ILE A 12 -22.71 -11.40 -4.97
CA ILE A 12 -23.01 -12.41 -3.95
C ILE A 12 -23.59 -11.75 -2.67
N GLU A 13 -23.84 -10.44 -2.74
CA GLU A 13 -24.40 -9.67 -1.61
C GLU A 13 -25.79 -10.16 -1.20
N ASP A 14 -26.71 -10.34 -2.17
CA ASP A 14 -28.09 -10.76 -1.93
C ASP A 14 -28.14 -12.21 -1.42
N PRO A 15 -28.73 -12.46 -0.21
CA PRO A 15 -28.78 -13.81 0.37
C PRO A 15 -29.61 -14.79 -0.48
N ILE A 16 -30.66 -14.34 -1.18
CA ILE A 16 -31.52 -15.23 -1.99
C ILE A 16 -30.78 -15.64 -3.26
N ALA A 17 -30.24 -14.67 -4.00
CA ALA A 17 -29.45 -14.93 -5.20
C ALA A 17 -28.22 -15.79 -4.89
N ARG A 18 -27.56 -15.55 -3.75
CA ARG A 18 -26.43 -16.35 -3.26
C ARG A 18 -26.75 -17.82 -3.11
N MET A 19 -27.90 -18.15 -2.49
CA MET A 19 -28.36 -19.52 -2.35
C MET A 19 -28.63 -20.20 -3.69
N GLU A 20 -29.11 -19.46 -4.69
CA GLU A 20 -29.32 -19.99 -6.03
C GLU A 20 -28.00 -20.27 -6.73
N TYR A 21 -27.03 -19.35 -6.67
CA TYR A 21 -25.70 -19.59 -7.24
C TYR A 21 -24.97 -20.76 -6.59
N ALA A 22 -25.09 -20.93 -5.29
CA ALA A 22 -24.47 -22.05 -4.55
C ALA A 22 -25.02 -23.43 -4.97
N LYS A 23 -26.23 -23.52 -5.54
CA LYS A 23 -26.84 -24.75 -6.03
C LYS A 23 -26.44 -25.12 -7.45
N LEU A 24 -25.82 -24.22 -8.21
CA LEU A 24 -25.43 -24.47 -9.59
C LEU A 24 -24.35 -25.54 -9.65
N THR A 25 -24.55 -26.51 -10.53
CA THR A 25 -23.53 -27.51 -10.86
C THR A 25 -22.42 -26.89 -11.73
N SER A 26 -21.26 -27.57 -11.81
CA SER A 26 -20.14 -27.11 -12.66
C SER A 26 -20.55 -26.94 -14.13
N THR A 27 -21.39 -27.84 -14.66
CA THR A 27 -21.90 -27.75 -16.01
C THR A 27 -22.81 -26.53 -16.21
N GLN A 28 -23.64 -26.22 -15.21
CA GLN A 28 -24.51 -25.04 -15.28
C GLN A 28 -23.66 -23.74 -15.21
N TRP A 29 -22.65 -23.69 -14.33
CA TRP A 29 -21.69 -22.58 -14.29
C TRP A 29 -21.02 -22.36 -15.65
N LYS A 30 -20.48 -23.42 -16.25
CA LYS A 30 -19.86 -23.37 -17.58
C LYS A 30 -20.82 -22.84 -18.65
N THR A 31 -22.08 -23.27 -18.64
CA THR A 31 -23.06 -22.91 -19.65
C THR A 31 -23.59 -21.49 -19.51
N LEU A 32 -23.92 -21.10 -18.27
CA LEU A 32 -24.55 -19.81 -17.97
C LEU A 32 -23.54 -18.67 -17.81
N TYR A 33 -22.38 -18.98 -17.23
CA TYR A 33 -21.39 -18.01 -16.79
C TYR A 33 -19.95 -18.45 -17.11
N PRO A 34 -19.60 -18.68 -18.39
CA PRO A 34 -18.25 -19.14 -18.77
C PRO A 34 -17.17 -18.10 -18.45
N LYS A 35 -17.56 -16.82 -18.37
CA LYS A 35 -16.71 -15.69 -17.94
C LYS A 35 -17.52 -14.81 -17.01
N ALA A 36 -17.13 -14.77 -15.74
CA ALA A 36 -17.84 -13.99 -14.73
C ALA A 36 -16.90 -13.28 -13.75
N ALA A 37 -17.35 -12.15 -13.22
CA ALA A 37 -16.79 -11.47 -12.08
C ALA A 37 -17.76 -11.64 -10.90
N LEU A 38 -17.35 -12.39 -9.88
CA LEU A 38 -18.12 -12.65 -8.67
C LEU A 38 -17.66 -11.66 -7.60
N ASP A 39 -18.57 -10.82 -7.15
CA ASP A 39 -18.30 -9.81 -6.12
C ASP A 39 -18.79 -10.28 -4.75
N GLU A 40 -18.07 -9.93 -3.69
CA GLU A 40 -18.30 -10.35 -2.30
C GLU A 40 -18.30 -11.90 -2.14
N VAL A 41 -17.43 -12.59 -2.90
CA VAL A 41 -17.42 -14.06 -2.96
C VAL A 41 -17.10 -14.73 -1.62
N GLN A 42 -16.44 -14.02 -0.69
CA GLN A 42 -16.16 -14.52 0.65
C GLN A 42 -17.42 -14.79 1.49
N LYS A 43 -18.57 -14.23 1.10
CA LYS A 43 -19.86 -14.50 1.76
C LYS A 43 -20.43 -15.88 1.47
N GLU A 44 -19.93 -16.57 0.42
CA GLU A 44 -20.33 -17.93 0.06
C GLU A 44 -19.11 -18.76 -0.39
N PRO A 45 -18.38 -19.34 0.57
CA PRO A 45 -17.15 -20.10 0.28
C PRO A 45 -17.33 -21.27 -0.70
N SER A 46 -18.52 -21.90 -0.73
CA SER A 46 -18.80 -23.02 -1.62
C SER A 46 -18.68 -22.66 -3.12
N LEU A 47 -18.86 -21.37 -3.46
CA LEU A 47 -18.69 -20.89 -4.82
C LEU A 47 -17.24 -21.02 -5.29
N ILE A 48 -16.26 -20.85 -4.41
CA ILE A 48 -14.84 -20.99 -4.76
C ILE A 48 -14.54 -22.43 -5.17
N GLU A 49 -15.12 -23.41 -4.48
CA GLU A 49 -14.98 -24.83 -4.82
C GLU A 49 -15.71 -25.16 -6.14
N SER A 50 -16.89 -24.59 -6.36
CA SER A 50 -17.63 -24.73 -7.61
C SER A 50 -16.83 -24.18 -8.79
N ILE A 51 -16.28 -22.97 -8.66
CA ILE A 51 -15.45 -22.34 -9.70
C ILE A 51 -14.16 -23.13 -9.96
N LYS A 52 -13.52 -23.67 -8.90
CA LYS A 52 -12.39 -24.59 -9.05
C LYS A 52 -12.76 -25.80 -9.88
N SER A 53 -13.89 -26.45 -9.58
CA SER A 53 -14.36 -27.60 -10.34
C SER A 53 -14.62 -27.29 -11.81
N VAL A 54 -15.15 -26.11 -12.11
CA VAL A 54 -15.33 -25.64 -13.49
C VAL A 54 -13.97 -25.42 -14.16
N TYR A 55 -13.06 -24.72 -13.52
CA TYR A 55 -11.73 -24.42 -14.04
C TYR A 55 -10.91 -25.68 -14.35
N ASP A 56 -10.98 -26.71 -13.47
CA ASP A 56 -10.27 -27.96 -13.64
C ASP A 56 -10.83 -28.81 -14.81
N GLN A 57 -12.11 -28.61 -15.20
CA GLN A 57 -12.76 -29.34 -16.30
C GLN A 57 -12.71 -28.61 -17.64
N TRP A 58 -12.70 -27.27 -17.67
CA TRP A 58 -12.80 -26.47 -18.88
C TRP A 58 -11.80 -25.30 -18.88
N THR A 59 -10.87 -25.33 -19.81
CA THR A 59 -9.78 -24.34 -19.93
C THR A 59 -10.21 -22.99 -20.52
N ASP A 60 -11.39 -22.93 -21.16
CA ASP A 60 -11.95 -21.73 -21.81
C ASP A 60 -12.76 -20.85 -20.84
N THR A 61 -12.93 -21.28 -19.60
CA THR A 61 -13.61 -20.52 -18.55
C THR A 61 -12.66 -19.59 -17.83
N LYS A 62 -13.12 -18.39 -17.45
CA LYS A 62 -12.32 -17.43 -16.69
C LYS A 62 -13.19 -16.70 -15.66
N TYR A 63 -12.69 -16.62 -14.44
CA TYR A 63 -13.39 -15.97 -13.34
C TYR A 63 -12.52 -14.90 -12.69
N ILE A 64 -13.16 -13.80 -12.28
CA ILE A 64 -12.58 -12.77 -11.43
C ILE A 64 -13.33 -12.87 -10.10
N LEU A 65 -12.61 -13.14 -9.02
CA LEU A 65 -13.17 -13.25 -7.68
C LEU A 65 -12.81 -11.98 -6.91
N LEU A 66 -13.81 -11.22 -6.49
CA LEU A 66 -13.67 -9.97 -5.78
C LEU A 66 -14.17 -10.15 -4.35
N GLY A 67 -13.51 -9.51 -3.40
CA GLY A 67 -13.93 -9.50 -2.01
C GLY A 67 -13.23 -8.42 -1.21
N SER A 68 -13.98 -7.77 -0.33
CA SER A 68 -13.47 -6.71 0.55
C SER A 68 -12.62 -7.23 1.70
N SER A 69 -12.77 -8.50 2.10
CA SER A 69 -12.06 -9.11 3.23
C SER A 69 -10.91 -9.99 2.76
N GLN A 70 -9.68 -9.44 2.80
CA GLN A 70 -8.47 -10.16 2.42
C GLN A 70 -8.31 -11.49 3.19
N LEU A 71 -8.50 -11.49 4.51
CA LEU A 71 -8.26 -12.67 5.33
C LEU A 71 -9.20 -13.81 4.99
N LEU A 72 -10.51 -13.53 4.92
CA LEU A 72 -11.52 -14.55 4.62
C LEU A 72 -11.31 -15.11 3.22
N LEU A 73 -11.11 -14.25 2.24
CA LEU A 73 -10.88 -14.66 0.86
C LEU A 73 -9.56 -15.45 0.72
N MET A 74 -8.46 -14.97 1.30
CA MET A 74 -7.15 -15.61 1.17
C MET A 74 -7.09 -16.98 1.85
N LYS A 75 -7.79 -17.19 2.96
CA LYS A 75 -7.87 -18.51 3.58
C LYS A 75 -8.49 -19.52 2.61
N GLN A 76 -9.62 -19.18 2.03
CA GLN A 76 -10.35 -20.02 1.09
C GLN A 76 -9.58 -20.25 -0.22
N VAL A 77 -8.97 -19.18 -0.77
CA VAL A 77 -8.17 -19.26 -2.01
C VAL A 77 -6.95 -20.15 -1.82
N LYS A 78 -6.23 -20.04 -0.70
CA LYS A 78 -5.06 -20.89 -0.41
C LYS A 78 -5.45 -22.39 -0.30
N GLU A 79 -6.60 -22.67 0.29
CA GLU A 79 -7.08 -24.05 0.45
C GLU A 79 -7.58 -24.66 -0.87
N SER A 80 -8.27 -23.84 -1.72
CA SER A 80 -8.98 -24.37 -2.88
C SER A 80 -8.32 -24.04 -4.23
N LEU A 81 -7.69 -22.87 -4.40
CA LEU A 81 -7.20 -22.37 -5.68
C LEU A 81 -5.67 -22.29 -5.80
N ALA A 82 -4.93 -22.97 -4.94
CA ALA A 82 -3.46 -22.96 -5.00
C ALA A 82 -2.95 -23.37 -6.39
N GLY A 83 -2.12 -22.52 -7.01
CA GLY A 83 -1.57 -22.71 -8.37
C GLY A 83 -2.56 -22.49 -9.53
N ARG A 84 -3.80 -22.05 -9.26
CA ARG A 84 -4.85 -21.85 -10.27
C ARG A 84 -5.28 -20.39 -10.42
N CYS A 85 -4.79 -19.49 -9.59
CA CYS A 85 -5.18 -18.08 -9.60
C CYS A 85 -3.97 -17.16 -9.51
N VAL A 86 -4.15 -15.94 -10.00
CA VAL A 86 -3.27 -14.79 -9.73
C VAL A 86 -3.99 -13.92 -8.69
N ILE A 87 -3.29 -13.56 -7.63
CA ILE A 87 -3.81 -12.71 -6.58
C ILE A 87 -3.36 -11.30 -6.85
N MET A 88 -4.31 -10.38 -6.87
CA MET A 88 -4.08 -8.94 -7.03
C MET A 88 -4.65 -8.21 -5.83
N GLU A 89 -3.91 -7.25 -5.32
CA GLU A 89 -4.34 -6.38 -4.23
C GLU A 89 -4.74 -5.02 -4.80
N LEU A 90 -5.90 -4.51 -4.40
CA LEU A 90 -6.37 -3.18 -4.81
C LEU A 90 -6.14 -2.20 -3.67
N PHE A 91 -5.24 -1.25 -3.87
CA PHE A 91 -4.92 -0.18 -2.94
C PHE A 91 -5.75 1.08 -3.23
N PRO A 92 -5.80 2.05 -2.30
CA PRO A 92 -6.24 3.41 -2.63
C PRO A 92 -5.44 3.96 -3.82
N LEU A 93 -5.99 4.97 -4.51
CA LEU A 93 -5.37 5.55 -5.70
C LEU A 93 -3.90 5.94 -5.48
N THR A 94 -3.09 5.80 -6.50
CA THR A 94 -1.73 6.35 -6.55
C THR A 94 -1.74 7.81 -7.00
N LEU A 95 -0.65 8.53 -6.82
CA LEU A 95 -0.54 9.91 -7.28
C LEU A 95 -0.75 10.07 -8.80
N PRO A 96 -0.20 9.18 -9.67
CA PRO A 96 -0.54 9.19 -11.08
C PRO A 96 -2.02 9.01 -11.37
N GLU A 97 -2.73 8.15 -10.61
CA GLU A 97 -4.18 7.97 -10.75
C GLU A 97 -4.96 9.19 -10.24
N LEU A 98 -4.54 9.81 -9.14
CA LEU A 98 -5.15 11.04 -8.63
C LEU A 98 -5.03 12.23 -9.59
N LYS A 99 -4.07 12.22 -10.51
CA LYS A 99 -3.87 13.23 -11.53
C LYS A 99 -4.89 13.12 -12.68
N THR A 100 -5.45 11.94 -12.91
CA THR A 100 -6.46 11.71 -13.96
C THR A 100 -7.78 12.39 -13.61
N GLN A 101 -8.56 12.78 -14.65
CA GLN A 101 -9.85 13.45 -14.49
C GLN A 101 -11.03 12.55 -14.88
N ASP A 102 -10.82 11.60 -15.79
CA ASP A 102 -11.84 10.66 -16.27
C ASP A 102 -11.33 9.21 -16.20
N TRP A 103 -12.27 8.30 -16.11
CA TRP A 103 -12.04 6.84 -16.22
C TRP A 103 -11.40 6.39 -17.54
N LEU A 104 -11.40 7.24 -18.55
CA LEU A 104 -10.81 6.98 -19.86
C LEU A 104 -9.37 7.48 -19.99
N ASP A 105 -8.93 8.28 -19.06
CA ASP A 105 -7.58 8.81 -19.08
C ASP A 105 -6.56 7.67 -18.94
N THR A 106 -5.48 7.79 -19.68
CA THR A 106 -4.32 6.91 -19.52
C THR A 106 -3.54 7.33 -18.30
N VAL A 107 -3.31 6.39 -17.39
CA VAL A 107 -2.43 6.62 -16.23
C VAL A 107 -0.99 6.49 -16.70
N GLU A 108 -0.30 7.62 -16.83
CA GLU A 108 1.13 7.61 -17.15
C GLU A 108 1.96 7.18 -15.95
N PRO A 109 2.96 6.30 -16.14
CA PRO A 109 3.79 5.86 -15.03
C PRO A 109 4.63 7.00 -14.46
N SER A 110 4.72 7.08 -13.15
CA SER A 110 5.57 8.04 -12.43
C SER A 110 7.06 7.84 -12.76
N LEU A 111 7.89 8.79 -12.37
CA LEU A 111 9.34 8.63 -12.49
C LEU A 111 9.84 7.45 -11.64
N PHE A 112 9.27 7.24 -10.45
CA PHE A 112 9.58 6.07 -9.62
C PHE A 112 9.32 4.76 -10.37
N GLN A 113 8.16 4.58 -10.99
CA GLN A 113 7.83 3.37 -11.74
C GLN A 113 8.78 3.15 -12.94
N LYS A 114 9.17 4.23 -13.62
CA LYS A 114 10.16 4.20 -14.71
C LYS A 114 11.53 3.79 -14.20
N VAL A 115 11.99 4.36 -13.08
CA VAL A 115 13.29 4.03 -12.43
C VAL A 115 13.33 2.58 -11.96
N MET A 116 12.22 2.06 -11.45
CA MET A 116 12.15 0.63 -11.06
C MET A 116 12.36 -0.32 -12.25
N THR A 117 12.06 0.12 -13.47
CA THR A 117 12.27 -0.65 -14.70
C THR A 117 13.64 -0.39 -15.32
N ASP A 118 14.06 0.88 -15.36
CA ASP A 118 15.38 1.30 -15.87
C ASP A 118 15.91 2.49 -15.07
N VAL A 119 16.90 2.22 -14.22
CA VAL A 119 17.51 3.26 -13.36
C VAL A 119 18.29 4.31 -14.16
N ASN A 120 18.74 4.01 -15.38
CA ASN A 120 19.54 4.94 -16.18
C ASN A 120 18.75 6.20 -16.59
N ILE A 121 17.42 6.15 -16.55
CA ILE A 121 16.55 7.30 -16.84
C ILE A 121 16.95 8.53 -16.02
N VAL A 122 17.35 8.36 -14.75
CA VAL A 122 17.78 9.50 -13.90
C VAL A 122 19.23 9.91 -14.10
N ASN A 123 20.03 9.14 -14.83
CA ASN A 123 21.39 9.54 -15.22
C ASN A 123 21.36 10.45 -16.46
N ASP A 124 20.42 10.17 -17.38
CA ASP A 124 20.29 10.90 -18.64
C ASP A 124 19.44 12.16 -18.50
N PHE A 125 18.49 12.15 -17.57
CA PHE A 125 17.56 13.26 -17.39
C PHE A 125 17.26 13.47 -15.89
N LEU A 126 17.72 14.62 -15.37
CA LEU A 126 17.34 15.07 -14.02
C LEU A 126 16.01 15.83 -14.12
N PRO A 127 14.96 15.39 -13.44
CA PRO A 127 13.66 16.05 -13.49
C PRO A 127 13.76 17.46 -12.91
N SER A 128 13.09 18.43 -13.54
CA SER A 128 13.05 19.81 -13.09
C SER A 128 11.59 20.25 -12.94
N ALA A 129 11.21 20.71 -11.76
CA ALA A 129 9.87 21.23 -11.51
C ALA A 129 9.51 22.43 -12.41
N ILE A 130 10.49 23.25 -12.77
CA ILE A 130 10.29 24.44 -13.63
C ILE A 130 10.02 24.03 -15.09
N LEU A 131 10.60 22.92 -15.54
CA LEU A 131 10.49 22.46 -16.93
C LEU A 131 9.38 21.42 -17.14
N ASP A 132 8.75 20.95 -16.08
CA ASP A 132 7.67 19.97 -16.18
C ASP A 132 6.32 20.66 -16.41
N PRO A 133 5.71 20.50 -17.60
CA PRO A 133 4.41 21.09 -17.91
C PRO A 133 3.27 20.55 -17.03
N GLU A 134 3.45 19.37 -16.43
CA GLU A 134 2.47 18.73 -15.56
C GLU A 134 2.69 19.04 -14.07
N TYR A 135 3.72 19.80 -13.69
CA TYR A 135 4.07 20.02 -12.30
C TYR A 135 2.92 20.57 -11.46
N ALA A 136 2.14 21.49 -12.00
CA ALA A 136 0.98 22.06 -11.31
C ALA A 136 -0.10 20.98 -11.01
N ALA A 137 -0.35 20.06 -11.95
CA ALA A 137 -1.29 18.97 -11.76
C ALA A 137 -0.77 17.95 -10.73
N LYS A 138 0.52 17.62 -10.80
CA LYS A 138 1.19 16.75 -9.80
C LYS A 138 1.13 17.38 -8.42
N GLN A 139 1.37 18.68 -8.29
CA GLN A 139 1.30 19.39 -7.02
C GLN A 139 -0.12 19.44 -6.46
N LYS A 140 -1.14 19.61 -7.32
CA LYS A 140 -2.57 19.52 -6.89
C LYS A 140 -2.87 18.13 -6.30
N SER A 141 -2.49 17.07 -6.99
CA SER A 141 -2.68 15.68 -6.52
C SER A 141 -1.89 15.40 -5.24
N TRP A 142 -0.66 15.89 -5.15
CA TRP A 142 0.18 15.80 -3.95
C TRP A 142 -0.48 16.48 -2.74
N ASN A 143 -0.96 17.71 -2.89
CA ASN A 143 -1.61 18.46 -1.82
C ASN A 143 -2.90 17.76 -1.36
N HIS A 144 -3.68 17.22 -2.31
CA HIS A 144 -4.84 16.41 -1.98
C HIS A 144 -4.44 15.17 -1.15
N TYR A 145 -3.43 14.43 -1.62
CA TYR A 145 -2.91 13.24 -0.96
C TYR A 145 -2.40 13.53 0.46
N LEU A 146 -1.68 14.63 0.64
CA LEU A 146 -1.20 15.10 1.95
C LEU A 146 -2.36 15.36 2.93
N THR A 147 -3.50 15.81 2.44
CA THR A 147 -4.61 16.26 3.28
C THR A 147 -5.65 15.16 3.52
N PHE A 148 -6.05 14.50 2.44
CA PHE A 148 -7.22 13.59 2.44
C PHE A 148 -6.87 12.13 2.16
N GLY A 149 -5.61 11.83 1.79
CA GLY A 149 -5.26 10.50 1.30
C GLY A 149 -5.72 10.26 -0.14
N ALA A 150 -6.00 9.00 -0.47
CA ALA A 150 -6.21 8.62 -1.85
C ALA A 150 -7.42 7.68 -2.07
N TYR A 151 -8.39 7.68 -1.18
CA TYR A 151 -9.63 6.93 -1.42
C TYR A 151 -10.46 7.59 -2.53
N PRO A 152 -10.97 6.84 -3.53
CA PRO A 152 -11.71 7.39 -4.67
C PRO A 152 -12.87 8.30 -4.28
N ALA A 153 -13.62 7.96 -3.23
CA ALA A 153 -14.74 8.76 -2.75
C ALA A 153 -14.34 10.20 -2.33
N LEU A 154 -13.06 10.45 -2.07
CA LEU A 154 -12.56 11.76 -1.64
C LEU A 154 -12.08 12.63 -2.81
N THR A 155 -12.05 12.07 -4.02
CA THR A 155 -11.69 12.83 -5.24
C THR A 155 -12.87 13.57 -5.87
N GLU A 156 -14.10 13.33 -5.37
CA GLU A 156 -15.30 14.01 -5.86
C GLU A 156 -15.22 15.52 -5.58
N GLU A 157 -15.32 16.32 -6.64
CA GLU A 157 -15.24 17.79 -6.56
C GLU A 157 -16.40 18.44 -5.80
N LEU A 158 -17.53 17.74 -5.68
CA LEU A 158 -18.71 18.22 -4.98
C LEU A 158 -18.59 18.20 -3.45
N LEU A 159 -17.62 17.44 -2.90
CA LEU A 159 -17.43 17.36 -1.46
C LEU A 159 -16.56 18.52 -0.97
N THR A 160 -17.07 19.23 0.05
CA THR A 160 -16.27 20.19 0.82
C THR A 160 -15.21 19.47 1.66
N ASP A 161 -14.16 20.18 2.06
CA ASP A 161 -13.12 19.63 2.93
C ASP A 161 -13.66 19.05 4.23
N ASP A 162 -14.65 19.72 4.85
CA ASP A 162 -15.28 19.21 6.06
C ASP A 162 -16.06 17.91 5.82
N GLU A 163 -16.75 17.79 4.71
CA GLU A 163 -17.44 16.54 4.33
C GLU A 163 -16.45 15.40 4.06
N LYS A 164 -15.32 15.67 3.44
CA LYS A 164 -14.23 14.69 3.27
C LYS A 164 -13.68 14.20 4.62
N PHE A 165 -13.47 15.10 5.59
CA PHE A 165 -13.06 14.69 6.94
C PHE A 165 -14.16 13.92 7.69
N VAL A 166 -15.44 14.26 7.49
CA VAL A 166 -16.56 13.49 8.04
C VAL A 166 -16.58 12.09 7.43
N TRP A 167 -16.41 11.99 6.13
CA TRP A 167 -16.35 10.70 5.42
C TRP A 167 -15.22 9.81 5.97
N LEU A 168 -14.00 10.34 6.12
CA LEU A 168 -12.84 9.61 6.64
C LEU A 168 -13.09 9.09 8.06
N ARG A 169 -13.65 9.91 8.96
CA ARG A 169 -13.99 9.47 10.32
C ARG A 169 -15.03 8.36 10.33
N ASN A 170 -16.05 8.49 9.49
CA ASN A 170 -17.08 7.46 9.35
C ASN A 170 -16.50 6.18 8.75
N TYR A 171 -15.62 6.30 7.74
CA TYR A 171 -14.94 5.15 7.12
C TYR A 171 -14.11 4.36 8.15
N VAL A 172 -13.31 5.03 8.96
CA VAL A 172 -12.54 4.38 10.04
C VAL A 172 -13.49 3.67 11.01
N ARG A 173 -14.53 4.36 11.49
CA ARG A 173 -15.43 3.84 12.51
C ARG A 173 -16.38 2.74 12.02
N THR A 174 -16.89 2.87 10.81
CA THR A 174 -17.94 1.96 10.31
C THR A 174 -17.41 0.83 9.46
N TYR A 175 -16.37 1.09 8.67
CA TYR A 175 -15.82 0.11 7.74
C TYR A 175 -14.64 -0.64 8.34
N LEU A 176 -13.57 0.07 8.68
CA LEU A 176 -12.35 -0.59 9.16
C LEU A 176 -12.54 -1.33 10.49
N GLU A 177 -13.33 -0.76 11.42
CA GLU A 177 -13.63 -1.44 12.68
C GLU A 177 -14.55 -2.65 12.48
N ARG A 178 -15.51 -2.58 11.54
CA ARG A 178 -16.40 -3.68 11.21
C ARG A 178 -15.64 -4.82 10.57
N ASP A 179 -14.82 -4.57 9.56
CA ASP A 179 -14.06 -5.60 8.86
C ASP A 179 -13.14 -6.36 9.81
N VAL A 180 -12.49 -5.64 10.73
CA VAL A 180 -11.66 -6.28 11.75
C VAL A 180 -12.49 -7.11 12.72
N ARG A 181 -13.71 -6.68 13.08
CA ARG A 181 -14.63 -7.44 13.92
C ARG A 181 -15.03 -8.76 13.27
N ASP A 182 -15.32 -8.74 11.97
CA ASP A 182 -15.66 -9.95 11.19
C ASP A 182 -14.47 -10.92 11.08
N LEU A 183 -13.24 -10.39 11.04
CA LEU A 183 -12.02 -11.18 11.01
C LEU A 183 -11.72 -11.92 12.31
N ALA A 184 -12.08 -11.40 13.46
CA ALA A 184 -11.47 -11.79 14.72
C ALA A 184 -12.44 -12.19 15.86
N SER A 185 -13.74 -12.21 15.64
CA SER A 185 -14.73 -12.55 16.69
C SER A 185 -14.44 -11.83 18.02
N PHE A 186 -14.18 -10.53 17.96
CA PHE A 186 -13.85 -9.74 19.15
C PHE A 186 -15.01 -9.75 20.16
N ARG A 187 -14.71 -10.08 21.41
CA ARG A 187 -15.65 -9.82 22.54
C ARG A 187 -15.72 -8.34 22.85
N ASP A 188 -14.60 -7.65 22.72
CA ASP A 188 -14.45 -6.21 22.93
C ASP A 188 -13.51 -5.61 21.89
N LEU A 189 -13.94 -4.58 21.20
CA LEU A 189 -13.18 -3.87 20.15
C LEU A 189 -12.29 -2.75 20.73
N GLU A 190 -12.54 -2.30 21.94
CA GLU A 190 -11.85 -1.15 22.54
C GLU A 190 -10.32 -1.31 22.56
N PRO A 191 -9.74 -2.47 22.95
CA PRO A 191 -8.28 -2.66 22.91
C PRO A 191 -7.70 -2.58 21.49
N PHE A 192 -8.45 -3.00 20.47
CA PHE A 192 -8.03 -2.87 19.08
C PHE A 192 -8.01 -1.40 18.63
N VAL A 193 -9.04 -0.62 18.97
CA VAL A 193 -9.12 0.82 18.66
C VAL A 193 -7.99 1.58 19.36
N LYS A 194 -7.68 1.23 20.62
CA LYS A 194 -6.50 1.78 21.32
C LYS A 194 -5.19 1.46 20.59
N LEU A 195 -5.02 0.22 20.12
CA LEU A 195 -3.87 -0.15 19.32
C LEU A 195 -3.79 0.63 18.01
N GLN A 196 -4.89 0.72 17.26
CA GLN A 196 -4.97 1.47 16.02
C GLN A 196 -4.45 2.91 16.22
N ARG A 197 -4.92 3.58 17.27
CA ARG A 197 -4.47 4.92 17.64
C ARG A 197 -2.99 4.94 18.07
N ALA A 198 -2.55 3.96 18.85
CA ALA A 198 -1.15 3.84 19.26
C ALA A 198 -0.21 3.66 18.06
N MET A 199 -0.64 2.92 17.03
CA MET A 199 0.12 2.76 15.79
C MET A 199 0.12 4.04 14.96
N ALA A 200 -0.97 4.79 14.92
CA ALA A 200 -1.05 6.08 14.24
C ALA A 200 -0.03 7.09 14.83
N ILE A 201 0.03 7.20 16.16
CA ILE A 201 1.01 8.07 16.87
C ILE A 201 2.46 7.63 16.61
N ARG A 202 2.69 6.36 16.30
CA ARG A 202 4.00 5.75 16.09
C ARG A 202 4.33 5.48 14.62
N THR A 203 3.52 6.00 13.69
CA THR A 203 3.82 5.84 12.26
C THR A 203 5.24 6.33 11.93
N GLY A 204 5.97 5.60 11.10
CA GLY A 204 7.37 5.90 10.76
C GLY A 204 8.39 5.53 11.84
N LYS A 205 7.97 4.99 13.00
CA LYS A 205 8.88 4.64 14.10
C LYS A 205 9.08 3.14 14.24
N LEU A 206 10.18 2.74 14.87
CA LEU A 206 10.45 1.35 15.23
C LEU A 206 9.34 0.81 16.15
N PHE A 207 8.83 -0.37 15.81
CA PHE A 207 7.75 -1.00 16.55
C PHE A 207 8.27 -1.99 17.58
N ASN A 208 7.85 -1.79 18.84
CA ASN A 208 8.07 -2.71 19.95
C ASN A 208 6.72 -3.15 20.53
N ALA A 209 6.34 -4.40 20.31
CA ALA A 209 5.07 -4.94 20.75
C ALA A 209 4.91 -5.00 22.28
N SER A 210 6.02 -5.15 23.02
CA SER A 210 5.99 -5.16 24.51
C SER A 210 5.66 -3.77 25.06
N ASP A 211 6.26 -2.72 24.52
CA ASP A 211 6.03 -1.35 24.98
C ASP A 211 4.60 -0.90 24.66
N VAL A 212 4.14 -1.18 23.43
CA VAL A 212 2.76 -0.90 23.05
C VAL A 212 1.78 -1.68 23.94
N GLY A 213 2.08 -2.94 24.26
CA GLY A 213 1.25 -3.76 25.14
C GLY A 213 1.06 -3.17 26.53
N LYS A 214 2.14 -2.61 27.10
CA LYS A 214 2.08 -1.89 28.38
C LYS A 214 1.20 -0.64 28.29
N ASP A 215 1.36 0.14 27.21
CA ASP A 215 0.61 1.40 27.02
C ASP A 215 -0.89 1.21 26.90
N ILE A 216 -1.32 0.13 26.24
CA ILE A 216 -2.75 -0.14 25.99
C ILE A 216 -3.37 -1.22 26.90
N GLY A 217 -2.58 -1.80 27.80
CA GLY A 217 -3.04 -2.77 28.79
C GLY A 217 -3.36 -4.17 28.21
N VAL A 218 -2.59 -4.63 27.19
CA VAL A 218 -2.77 -5.97 26.61
C VAL A 218 -1.43 -6.72 26.51
N THR A 219 -1.49 -8.04 26.29
CA THR A 219 -0.28 -8.85 26.13
C THR A 219 0.43 -8.57 24.82
N THR A 220 1.75 -8.76 24.79
CA THR A 220 2.59 -8.66 23.58
C THR A 220 2.04 -9.50 22.42
N LYS A 221 1.57 -10.72 22.71
CA LYS A 221 0.96 -11.62 21.72
C LYS A 221 -0.32 -11.02 21.11
N THR A 222 -1.13 -10.35 21.92
CA THR A 222 -2.35 -9.66 21.47
C THR A 222 -1.98 -8.48 20.56
N VAL A 223 -0.97 -7.68 20.93
CA VAL A 223 -0.46 -6.58 20.11
C VAL A 223 -0.01 -7.08 18.74
N GLN A 224 0.83 -8.12 18.69
CA GLN A 224 1.32 -8.69 17.44
C GLN A 224 0.17 -9.15 16.54
N ARG A 225 -0.84 -9.82 17.08
CA ARG A 225 -2.04 -10.25 16.36
C ARG A 225 -2.83 -9.06 15.82
N TYR A 226 -3.02 -8.02 16.61
CA TYR A 226 -3.76 -6.84 16.20
C TYR A 226 -3.04 -6.02 15.12
N VAL A 227 -1.71 -5.93 15.20
CA VAL A 227 -0.90 -5.32 14.12
C VAL A 227 -1.04 -6.10 12.82
N GLN A 228 -1.09 -7.44 12.88
CA GLN A 228 -1.40 -8.23 11.69
C GLN A 228 -2.79 -7.91 11.11
N TYR A 229 -3.80 -7.72 11.97
CA TYR A 229 -5.14 -7.33 11.50
C TYR A 229 -5.14 -5.94 10.85
N LEU A 230 -4.41 -4.96 11.40
CA LEU A 230 -4.24 -3.65 10.76
C LEU A 230 -3.58 -3.78 9.37
N SER A 231 -2.58 -4.63 9.24
CA SER A 231 -1.92 -4.87 7.95
C SER A 231 -2.85 -5.59 6.96
N MET A 232 -3.58 -6.61 7.41
CA MET A 232 -4.51 -7.38 6.58
C MET A 232 -5.76 -6.61 6.17
N SER A 233 -6.12 -5.56 6.91
CA SER A 233 -7.18 -4.61 6.55
C SER A 233 -6.66 -3.38 5.79
N TYR A 234 -5.43 -3.45 5.26
CA TYR A 234 -4.81 -2.38 4.48
C TYR A 234 -4.72 -1.02 5.19
N GLN A 235 -4.64 -1.02 6.53
CA GLN A 235 -4.46 0.21 7.29
C GLN A 235 -2.97 0.55 7.44
N THR A 236 -2.12 -0.48 7.57
CA THR A 236 -0.69 -0.29 7.82
C THR A 236 0.18 -1.18 6.95
N ILE A 237 1.39 -0.70 6.68
CA ILE A 237 2.50 -1.43 6.10
C ILE A 237 3.46 -1.81 7.22
N ILE A 238 3.84 -3.07 7.30
CA ILE A 238 4.92 -3.54 8.18
C ILE A 238 6.19 -3.59 7.34
N LEU A 239 7.12 -2.68 7.63
CA LEU A 239 8.39 -2.58 6.93
C LEU A 239 9.48 -3.28 7.76
N PRO A 240 9.91 -4.50 7.38
CA PRO A 240 10.91 -5.25 8.14
C PRO A 240 12.28 -4.56 8.09
N ALA A 241 13.10 -4.83 9.10
CA ALA A 241 14.47 -4.36 9.12
C ALA A 241 15.34 -5.16 8.14
N TRP A 242 16.19 -4.46 7.40
CA TRP A 242 17.24 -5.11 6.63
C TRP A 242 18.44 -5.47 7.53
N ASP A 243 19.03 -6.62 7.31
CA ASP A 243 20.32 -7.04 7.86
C ASP A 243 21.00 -7.98 6.87
N ARG A 244 22.33 -7.98 6.79
CA ARG A 244 23.07 -8.92 5.95
C ARG A 244 22.77 -10.37 6.36
N ASN A 245 22.63 -10.62 7.66
CA ASN A 245 22.21 -11.92 8.17
C ASN A 245 20.68 -12.04 8.11
N MET A 246 20.17 -12.92 7.27
CA MET A 246 18.74 -13.14 7.07
C MET A 246 17.99 -13.51 8.36
N ASN A 247 18.61 -14.27 9.27
CA ASN A 247 17.99 -14.61 10.55
C ASN A 247 17.77 -13.36 11.44
N LYS A 248 18.69 -12.37 11.36
CA LYS A 248 18.52 -11.11 12.07
C LYS A 248 17.41 -10.25 11.48
N ARG A 249 17.11 -10.36 10.16
CA ARG A 249 15.95 -9.68 9.54
C ARG A 249 14.64 -10.10 10.21
N LEU A 250 14.53 -11.35 10.67
CA LEU A 250 13.31 -11.88 11.28
C LEU A 250 13.07 -11.43 12.73
N VAL A 251 14.12 -11.00 13.43
CA VAL A 251 14.03 -10.67 14.87
C VAL A 251 14.20 -9.19 15.19
N LYS A 252 14.75 -8.40 14.25
CA LYS A 252 14.86 -6.95 14.41
C LYS A 252 13.48 -6.29 14.36
N SER A 253 13.32 -5.22 15.13
CA SER A 253 12.08 -4.43 15.17
C SER A 253 11.75 -3.85 13.78
N PRO A 254 10.56 -4.08 13.24
CA PRO A 254 10.11 -3.42 12.01
C PRO A 254 9.73 -1.97 12.27
N LYS A 255 9.62 -1.15 11.22
CA LYS A 255 8.87 0.11 11.23
C LYS A 255 7.42 -0.17 10.81
N ILE A 256 6.48 0.64 11.32
CA ILE A 256 5.07 0.58 10.90
C ILE A 256 4.70 1.91 10.27
N HIS A 257 4.13 1.85 9.07
CA HIS A 257 3.66 3.00 8.32
C HIS A 257 2.16 2.85 8.04
N TYR A 258 1.39 3.93 8.17
CA TYR A 258 0.02 3.95 7.68
C TYR A 258 0.02 3.97 6.16
N LEU A 259 -0.90 3.19 5.54
CA LEU A 259 -1.00 3.06 4.10
C LEU A 259 -1.63 4.29 3.42
N ASP A 260 -2.47 5.02 4.18
CA ASP A 260 -3.18 6.20 3.67
C ASP A 260 -3.18 7.33 4.70
N ASN A 261 -2.82 8.54 4.25
CA ASN A 261 -2.71 9.69 5.15
C ASN A 261 -4.07 10.19 5.64
N GLY A 262 -5.11 10.11 4.82
CA GLY A 262 -6.47 10.50 5.24
C GLY A 262 -6.96 9.63 6.40
N VAL A 263 -6.73 8.31 6.31
CA VAL A 263 -7.03 7.37 7.40
C VAL A 263 -6.19 7.68 8.64
N LEU A 264 -4.90 7.96 8.49
CA LEU A 264 -4.01 8.36 9.58
C LEU A 264 -4.56 9.61 10.31
N GLN A 265 -4.88 10.66 9.56
CA GLN A 265 -5.43 11.90 10.11
C GLN A 265 -6.75 11.65 10.84
N ALA A 266 -7.64 10.81 10.29
CA ALA A 266 -8.92 10.47 10.89
C ALA A 266 -8.75 9.70 12.23
N VAL A 267 -7.83 8.73 12.29
CA VAL A 267 -7.50 7.97 13.50
C VAL A 267 -6.91 8.90 14.57
N LEU A 268 -6.04 9.83 14.19
CA LEU A 268 -5.46 10.83 15.09
C LEU A 268 -6.43 11.95 15.46
N GLN A 269 -7.57 12.05 14.78
CA GLN A 269 -8.58 13.12 14.95
C GLN A 269 -8.00 14.51 14.73
N LYS A 270 -7.06 14.66 13.78
CA LYS A 270 -6.47 15.94 13.44
C LYS A 270 -6.80 16.35 12.01
N LYS A 271 -6.76 17.65 11.73
CA LYS A 271 -6.95 18.24 10.41
C LYS A 271 -5.69 19.02 10.04
N GLY A 272 -4.95 18.49 9.07
CA GLY A 272 -3.74 19.15 8.58
C GLY A 272 -2.55 19.12 9.56
N GLY A 273 -1.46 19.74 9.16
CA GLY A 273 -0.20 19.72 9.88
C GLY A 273 0.44 18.32 9.89
N ILE A 274 1.46 18.11 9.07
CA ILE A 274 2.14 16.81 8.93
C ILE A 274 3.48 16.89 9.64
N THR A 275 3.81 15.88 10.45
CA THR A 275 5.13 15.73 11.05
C THR A 275 6.10 15.06 10.07
N GLY A 276 7.42 15.13 10.32
CA GLY A 276 8.42 14.46 9.48
C GLY A 276 8.18 12.94 9.37
N HIS A 277 7.80 12.26 10.47
CA HIS A 277 7.48 10.83 10.44
C HIS A 277 6.20 10.50 9.66
N GLU A 278 5.20 11.38 9.70
CA GLU A 278 4.00 11.21 8.88
C GLU A 278 4.31 11.45 7.41
N TYR A 279 5.18 12.42 7.09
CA TYR A 279 5.67 12.66 5.73
C TYR A 279 6.47 11.45 5.21
N GLU A 280 7.40 10.91 5.99
CA GLU A 280 8.11 9.66 5.68
C GLU A 280 7.12 8.54 5.38
N SER A 281 6.14 8.36 6.27
CA SER A 281 5.14 7.31 6.16
C SER A 281 4.32 7.39 4.87
N LEU A 282 3.85 8.58 4.49
CA LEU A 282 3.04 8.76 3.29
C LEU A 282 3.84 8.58 1.99
N VAL A 283 5.12 8.99 1.97
CA VAL A 283 6.01 8.77 0.82
C VAL A 283 6.29 7.28 0.64
N ILE A 284 6.59 6.57 1.73
CA ILE A 284 6.78 5.10 1.71
C ILE A 284 5.49 4.39 1.27
N ALA A 285 4.33 4.82 1.76
CA ALA A 285 3.05 4.24 1.37
C ALA A 285 2.77 4.41 -0.13
N GLU A 286 3.08 5.59 -0.68
CA GLU A 286 2.92 5.84 -2.11
C GLU A 286 3.87 4.98 -2.95
N ILE A 287 5.14 4.91 -2.60
CA ILE A 287 6.13 4.02 -3.25
C ILE A 287 5.64 2.57 -3.20
N TYR A 288 5.16 2.12 -2.04
CA TYR A 288 4.66 0.75 -1.86
C TYR A 288 3.46 0.45 -2.76
N LYS A 289 2.45 1.35 -2.80
CA LYS A 289 1.28 1.21 -3.67
C LYS A 289 1.67 1.11 -5.16
N GLN A 290 2.49 2.05 -5.63
CA GLN A 290 2.94 2.08 -7.03
C GLN A 290 3.69 0.81 -7.42
N ALA A 291 4.61 0.33 -6.57
CA ALA A 291 5.36 -0.89 -6.84
C ALA A 291 4.45 -2.13 -6.86
N LYS A 292 3.48 -2.23 -5.94
CA LYS A 292 2.53 -3.33 -5.89
C LYS A 292 1.57 -3.33 -7.08
N ASN A 293 1.02 -2.16 -7.45
CA ASN A 293 0.15 -2.02 -8.61
C ASN A 293 0.86 -2.38 -9.92
N SER A 294 2.15 -2.12 -10.02
CA SER A 294 3.00 -2.48 -11.17
C SER A 294 3.49 -3.93 -11.15
N MET A 295 3.08 -4.73 -10.14
CA MET A 295 3.53 -6.12 -9.95
C MET A 295 5.05 -6.30 -10.00
N LEU A 296 5.78 -5.32 -9.50
CA LEU A 296 7.24 -5.36 -9.48
C LEU A 296 7.73 -6.39 -8.45
N ASP A 297 8.68 -7.24 -8.84
CA ASP A 297 9.34 -8.17 -7.94
C ASP A 297 10.35 -7.41 -7.07
N ALA A 298 9.87 -6.89 -5.96
CA ALA A 298 10.62 -6.05 -5.04
C ALA A 298 10.33 -6.39 -3.58
N ARG A 299 11.36 -6.39 -2.76
CA ARG A 299 11.23 -6.54 -1.30
C ARG A 299 11.59 -5.22 -0.62
N PHE A 300 10.80 -4.84 0.37
CA PHE A 300 10.88 -3.55 1.05
C PHE A 300 11.42 -3.73 2.46
N PHE A 301 12.37 -2.88 2.84
CA PHE A 301 13.01 -2.89 4.16
C PHE A 301 13.27 -1.46 4.63
N HIS A 302 13.44 -1.26 5.93
CA HIS A 302 14.21 -0.15 6.47
C HIS A 302 15.58 -0.66 6.93
N LEU A 303 16.56 0.23 7.03
CA LEU A 303 17.85 -0.13 7.59
C LEU A 303 18.13 0.73 8.83
N CYS A 304 18.48 0.08 9.93
CA CYS A 304 18.95 0.73 11.12
C CYS A 304 20.10 -0.10 11.74
N THR A 305 21.26 0.52 11.90
CA THR A 305 22.47 -0.11 12.45
C THR A 305 22.70 0.33 13.90
N ALA A 306 23.50 -0.44 14.63
CA ALA A 306 23.80 -0.13 16.04
C ALA A 306 24.62 1.16 16.21
N ASP A 307 25.39 1.55 15.20
CA ASP A 307 26.17 2.79 15.13
C ASP A 307 25.37 4.00 14.64
N GLY A 308 24.03 3.86 14.51
CA GLY A 308 23.10 4.95 14.21
C GLY A 308 22.96 5.31 12.74
N LYS A 309 23.43 4.48 11.79
CA LYS A 309 23.12 4.67 10.38
C LYS A 309 21.68 4.22 10.13
N GLU A 310 20.89 5.08 9.51
CA GLU A 310 19.49 4.82 9.20
C GLU A 310 19.21 5.10 7.71
N VAL A 311 18.43 4.24 7.06
CA VAL A 311 17.87 4.44 5.73
C VAL A 311 16.37 4.18 5.82
N ASP A 312 15.57 5.16 5.42
CA ASP A 312 14.12 5.15 5.61
C ASP A 312 13.47 4.01 4.81
N LEU A 313 13.90 3.83 3.56
CA LEU A 313 13.40 2.75 2.71
C LEU A 313 14.53 2.17 1.86
N LEU A 314 14.64 0.85 1.86
CA LEU A 314 15.53 0.07 1.00
C LEU A 314 14.69 -0.91 0.19
N ILE A 315 14.76 -0.82 -1.13
CA ILE A 315 14.05 -1.71 -2.06
C ILE A 315 15.06 -2.68 -2.67
N GLU A 316 14.91 -3.96 -2.35
CA GLU A 316 15.72 -5.03 -2.92
C GLU A 316 15.12 -5.51 -4.23
N GLN A 317 15.92 -5.47 -5.30
CA GLN A 317 15.67 -6.03 -6.61
C GLN A 317 16.67 -7.15 -6.93
N PRO A 318 16.46 -7.96 -7.98
CA PRO A 318 17.43 -8.98 -8.36
C PRO A 318 18.85 -8.45 -8.58
N GLN A 319 18.98 -7.24 -9.17
CA GLN A 319 20.27 -6.63 -9.54
C GLN A 319 20.97 -5.89 -8.38
N GLY A 320 20.24 -5.51 -7.33
CA GLY A 320 20.79 -4.71 -6.23
C GLY A 320 19.71 -3.98 -5.46
N TYR A 321 20.09 -2.83 -4.89
CA TYR A 321 19.22 -2.03 -4.03
C TYR A 321 18.97 -0.64 -4.59
N LEU A 322 17.74 -0.16 -4.46
CA LEU A 322 17.42 1.27 -4.45
C LEU A 322 17.24 1.70 -2.99
N ALA A 323 17.84 2.83 -2.62
CA ALA A 323 17.79 3.34 -1.24
C ALA A 323 17.18 4.75 -1.22
N PHE A 324 16.33 5.01 -0.25
CA PHE A 324 15.60 6.27 -0.13
C PHE A 324 15.78 6.85 1.27
N GLU A 325 16.15 8.11 1.30
CA GLU A 325 16.09 8.99 2.47
C GLU A 325 14.97 10.00 2.22
N ILE A 326 14.09 10.22 3.20
CA ILE A 326 12.89 11.03 3.04
C ILE A 326 12.94 12.20 4.00
N LYS A 327 12.89 13.41 3.48
CA LYS A 327 13.03 14.65 4.28
C LYS A 327 11.92 15.63 3.96
N MET A 328 11.19 16.05 4.99
CA MET A 328 10.22 17.14 4.87
C MET A 328 10.94 18.48 4.93
N THR A 329 11.74 18.79 3.90
CA THR A 329 12.50 20.02 3.76
C THR A 329 12.34 20.59 2.36
N GLU A 330 12.44 21.91 2.23
CA GLU A 330 12.48 22.63 0.96
C GLU A 330 13.92 22.90 0.47
N HIS A 331 14.92 22.53 1.27
CA HIS A 331 16.33 22.70 0.94
C HIS A 331 17.12 21.46 1.34
N VAL A 332 17.57 20.71 0.35
CA VAL A 332 18.38 19.50 0.54
C VAL A 332 19.88 19.86 0.48
N SER A 333 20.64 19.21 1.34
CA SER A 333 22.09 19.32 1.40
C SER A 333 22.76 17.94 1.32
N LYS A 334 24.09 17.91 1.11
CA LYS A 334 24.86 16.66 1.15
C LYS A 334 24.76 15.92 2.49
N THR A 335 24.52 16.66 3.58
CA THR A 335 24.34 16.07 4.91
C THR A 335 23.11 15.16 4.98
N ASP A 336 22.07 15.47 4.21
CA ASP A 336 20.85 14.67 4.16
C ASP A 336 21.06 13.31 3.47
N ALA A 337 22.09 13.21 2.62
CA ALA A 337 22.45 11.96 1.93
C ALA A 337 23.51 11.13 2.69
N ARG A 338 24.00 11.56 3.84
CA ARG A 338 25.16 10.95 4.53
C ARG A 338 25.06 9.46 4.74
N HIS A 339 23.85 8.93 5.01
CA HIS A 339 23.63 7.51 5.25
C HIS A 339 23.58 6.70 3.95
N LEU A 340 23.36 7.33 2.80
CA LEU A 340 23.33 6.70 1.49
C LEU A 340 24.73 6.60 0.86
N LEU A 341 25.66 7.54 1.18
CA LEU A 341 26.94 7.67 0.50
C LEU A 341 27.84 6.42 0.67
N ASP A 342 27.83 5.79 1.86
CA ASP A 342 28.69 4.63 2.16
C ASP A 342 27.88 3.32 2.25
N LEU A 343 26.69 3.29 1.70
CA LEU A 343 25.77 2.17 1.88
C LEU A 343 26.27 0.89 1.21
N ASN A 344 27.01 0.98 0.10
CA ASN A 344 27.60 -0.17 -0.59
C ASN A 344 28.47 -1.06 0.31
N ASN A 345 29.12 -0.48 1.34
CA ASN A 345 29.97 -1.25 2.25
C ASN A 345 29.17 -2.17 3.19
N LEU A 346 27.90 -1.87 3.40
CA LEU A 346 27.00 -2.61 4.29
C LEU A 346 26.18 -3.66 3.53
N LEU A 347 25.77 -3.37 2.31
CA LEU A 347 24.86 -4.21 1.54
C LEU A 347 25.54 -5.49 1.06
N ASP A 348 24.74 -6.53 0.79
CA ASP A 348 25.18 -7.81 0.22
C ASP A 348 25.06 -7.85 -1.31
N LYS A 349 24.40 -6.83 -1.91
CA LYS A 349 24.31 -6.55 -3.34
C LYS A 349 24.62 -5.07 -3.59
N PRO A 350 24.94 -4.66 -4.83
CA PRO A 350 25.24 -3.26 -5.14
C PRO A 350 24.09 -2.31 -4.81
N LEU A 351 24.41 -1.09 -4.36
CA LEU A 351 23.50 0.06 -4.41
C LEU A 351 23.40 0.51 -5.87
N ILE A 352 22.25 0.30 -6.48
CA ILE A 352 21.97 0.73 -7.86
C ILE A 352 21.87 2.26 -7.90
N LYS A 353 21.05 2.83 -7.02
CA LYS A 353 20.90 4.29 -6.86
C LYS A 353 20.33 4.64 -5.50
N GLY A 354 20.75 5.77 -4.95
CA GLY A 354 20.19 6.39 -3.76
C GLY A 354 19.38 7.63 -4.12
N PHE A 355 18.29 7.87 -3.42
CA PHE A 355 17.42 9.01 -3.61
C PHE A 355 17.19 9.73 -2.29
N VAL A 356 17.32 11.06 -2.28
CA VAL A 356 16.80 11.91 -1.22
C VAL A 356 15.50 12.54 -1.74
N LEU A 357 14.36 12.10 -1.23
CA LEU A 357 13.04 12.61 -1.61
C LEU A 357 12.62 13.72 -0.64
N SER A 358 12.26 14.87 -1.20
CA SER A 358 11.94 16.06 -0.38
C SER A 358 10.93 16.98 -1.04
N ASN A 359 10.62 18.11 -0.40
CA ASN A 359 9.84 19.20 -0.98
C ASN A 359 10.72 20.21 -1.75
N ASP A 360 12.04 20.01 -1.79
CA ASP A 360 12.93 20.89 -2.60
C ASP A 360 12.59 20.75 -4.07
N THR A 361 12.31 21.88 -4.73
CA THR A 361 11.99 21.92 -6.15
C THR A 361 13.22 21.77 -7.05
N THR A 362 14.42 21.84 -6.45
CA THR A 362 15.70 21.73 -7.16
C THR A 362 16.19 20.28 -7.14
N THR A 363 16.36 19.67 -8.30
CA THR A 363 17.02 18.38 -8.41
C THR A 363 18.54 18.55 -8.37
N GLN A 364 19.21 17.75 -7.53
CA GLN A 364 20.64 17.85 -7.29
C GLN A 364 21.32 16.48 -7.35
N GLN A 365 22.43 16.37 -8.09
CA GLN A 365 23.32 15.24 -7.99
C GLN A 365 24.21 15.41 -6.74
N LEU A 366 24.00 14.59 -5.69
CA LEU A 366 24.75 14.68 -4.44
C LEU A 366 26.04 13.85 -4.46
N SER A 367 26.04 12.75 -5.23
CA SER A 367 27.21 11.94 -5.57
C SER A 367 26.94 11.15 -6.86
N ASP A 368 27.88 10.35 -7.34
CA ASP A 368 27.70 9.50 -8.53
C ASP A 368 26.51 8.53 -8.39
N SER A 369 26.24 8.08 -7.16
CA SER A 369 25.17 7.12 -6.86
C SER A 369 23.94 7.71 -6.18
N VAL A 370 23.95 9.01 -5.80
CA VAL A 370 22.86 9.62 -5.01
C VAL A 370 22.35 10.91 -5.65
N VAL A 371 21.02 10.97 -5.82
CA VAL A 371 20.31 12.13 -6.39
C VAL A 371 19.26 12.62 -5.38
N ALA A 372 19.16 13.93 -5.17
CA ALA A 372 18.03 14.56 -4.50
C ALA A 372 16.98 14.96 -5.53
N VAL A 373 15.74 14.59 -5.28
CA VAL A 373 14.60 14.85 -6.19
C VAL A 373 13.38 15.27 -5.39
N ASN A 374 12.60 16.17 -5.96
CA ASN A 374 11.30 16.55 -5.39
C ASN A 374 10.35 15.33 -5.37
N ALA A 375 9.73 15.06 -4.22
CA ALA A 375 8.85 13.90 -4.04
C ALA A 375 7.64 13.93 -4.99
N THR A 376 7.04 15.11 -5.20
CA THR A 376 5.92 15.30 -6.12
C THR A 376 6.31 14.96 -7.57
N MET A 377 7.51 15.34 -7.98
CA MET A 377 8.05 15.04 -9.32
C MET A 377 8.35 13.56 -9.50
N PHE A 378 8.83 12.92 -8.42
CA PHE A 378 9.27 11.54 -8.48
C PHE A 378 8.11 10.55 -8.47
N LEU A 379 7.04 10.89 -7.75
CA LEU A 379 5.90 9.99 -7.48
C LEU A 379 4.63 10.34 -8.26
N GLY A 380 4.50 11.58 -8.79
CA GLY A 380 3.32 12.08 -9.49
C GLY A 380 3.29 11.92 -11.01
#